data_c6012d9fbf5649b8b4ce101363da4864
#
_entry.id   c6012d9fbf5649b8b4ce101363da4864
#
_cell.length_a   1.000
_cell.length_b   1.000
_cell.length_c   1.000
_cell.angle_alpha   90.00
_cell.angle_beta   90.00
_cell.angle_gamma   90.00
#
_symmetry.space_group_name_H-M   'P 1'
#
loop_
_entity.id
_entity.type
_entity.pdbx_description
1 polymer ?
#
loop_
_entity_poly.entity_id
_entity_poly.type
_entity_poly.pdbx_seq_one_letter_code
_entity_poly.pdbx_strand_id
1 'polypeptide(L)'
;MYDLVVVGAGPAGGTAAIVATRLGMKVLVVDRFKPPREKPCGGGLTPRAWRMLERLGIKYHWYGECREVRVKVAGIDYRHRGEPIRVTRRPEFDKMLLEQSGAEFVVDKIVKVEGGRAVGERETYEGALLIGADGANSVVARSLGEPPPSHKTHGIAFMAIADGDLGDSCLIDFDFAHEETGAVGYAWAFNLGDKGVDVGIGVGWAPWMDLRGPLNKWAESLGLKAGRPLGHPLSLGSVRRLGAGNILLAGEAAGLVDASTGEGIYYAVATGALAAQAAYVALKVLGKPAAAAEIYKQLARPYVEEVRRSRWMSRFLGRFGYNKRVARALGPYLVKLYKELSSGEATYSALLIRPKRL
;
A
#
# COMPACT_ATOMS: atom_id res chain seq x y z
N MET A 1 -2.78 31.09 5.16
CA MET A 1 -3.46 30.09 4.31
C MET A 1 -2.40 29.20 3.69
N TYR A 2 -2.60 27.88 3.66
CA TYR A 2 -1.74 26.90 3.00
C TYR A 2 -2.10 26.78 1.52
N ASP A 3 -1.10 26.47 0.69
CA ASP A 3 -1.35 26.06 -0.69
C ASP A 3 -1.98 24.66 -0.73
N LEU A 4 -1.53 23.78 0.21
CA LEU A 4 -1.94 22.40 0.27
C LEU A 4 -2.09 21.92 1.72
N VAL A 5 -3.23 21.29 2.03
CA VAL A 5 -3.45 20.51 3.25
C VAL A 5 -3.40 19.03 2.89
N VAL A 6 -2.56 18.24 3.56
CA VAL A 6 -2.45 16.79 3.41
C VAL A 6 -3.00 16.13 4.66
N VAL A 7 -4.01 15.29 4.51
CA VAL A 7 -4.61 14.51 5.60
C VAL A 7 -4.03 13.10 5.61
N GLY A 8 -3.21 12.80 6.61
CA GLY A 8 -2.50 11.54 6.78
C GLY A 8 -0.99 11.63 6.49
N ALA A 9 -0.16 11.20 7.44
CA ALA A 9 1.31 11.18 7.37
C ALA A 9 1.88 9.78 7.06
N GLY A 10 1.15 8.96 6.30
CA GLY A 10 1.64 7.69 5.76
C GLY A 10 2.44 7.88 4.47
N PRO A 11 2.82 6.78 3.75
CA PRO A 11 3.64 6.86 2.55
C PRO A 11 3.08 7.78 1.46
N ALA A 12 1.77 7.80 1.24
CA ALA A 12 1.15 8.68 0.27
C ALA A 12 1.24 10.16 0.67
N GLY A 13 0.87 10.47 1.93
CA GLY A 13 0.88 11.84 2.42
C GLY A 13 2.28 12.40 2.62
N GLY A 14 3.20 11.60 3.17
CA GLY A 14 4.60 11.99 3.31
C GLY A 14 5.26 12.27 1.96
N THR A 15 5.02 11.40 0.96
CA THR A 15 5.52 11.64 -0.40
C THR A 15 4.88 12.87 -1.05
N ALA A 16 3.57 13.05 -0.88
CA ALA A 16 2.89 14.24 -1.41
C ALA A 16 3.46 15.52 -0.79
N ALA A 17 3.69 15.52 0.52
CA ALA A 17 4.29 16.66 1.21
C ALA A 17 5.72 16.94 0.71
N ILE A 18 6.58 15.92 0.56
CA ILE A 18 7.94 16.06 0.03
C ILE A 18 7.91 16.71 -1.37
N VAL A 19 7.09 16.19 -2.26
CA VAL A 19 7.03 16.69 -3.64
C VAL A 19 6.45 18.10 -3.68
N ALA A 20 5.40 18.38 -2.94
CA ALA A 20 4.76 19.70 -2.91
C ALA A 20 5.71 20.77 -2.34
N THR A 21 6.41 20.51 -1.25
CA THR A 21 7.38 21.45 -0.67
C THR A 21 8.58 21.71 -1.57
N ARG A 22 9.10 20.67 -2.24
CA ARG A 22 10.15 20.82 -3.26
C ARG A 22 9.71 21.66 -4.47
N LEU A 23 8.42 21.68 -4.76
CA LEU A 23 7.82 22.56 -5.77
C LEU A 23 7.51 23.97 -5.25
N GLY A 24 7.90 24.30 -4.02
CA GLY A 24 7.73 25.62 -3.41
C GLY A 24 6.32 25.91 -2.87
N MET A 25 5.50 24.87 -2.64
CA MET A 25 4.18 25.04 -2.02
C MET A 25 4.30 25.12 -0.50
N LYS A 26 3.45 25.95 0.12
CA LYS A 26 3.26 25.97 1.58
C LYS A 26 2.34 24.81 1.99
N VAL A 27 2.88 23.80 2.65
CA VAL A 27 2.19 22.54 2.96
C VAL A 27 1.94 22.39 4.45
N LEU A 28 0.73 21.99 4.82
CA LEU A 28 0.39 21.49 6.15
C LEU A 28 0.06 19.99 6.04
N VAL A 29 0.68 19.17 6.88
CA VAL A 29 0.31 17.75 7.07
C VAL A 29 -0.43 17.61 8.39
N VAL A 30 -1.60 16.97 8.36
CA VAL A 30 -2.40 16.67 9.56
C VAL A 30 -2.57 15.16 9.69
N ASP A 31 -2.17 14.58 10.82
CA ASP A 31 -2.41 13.17 11.14
C ASP A 31 -2.89 13.04 12.59
N ARG A 32 -3.72 12.04 12.85
CA ARG A 32 -4.23 11.75 14.19
C ARG A 32 -3.14 11.30 15.18
N PHE A 33 -1.98 10.86 14.67
CA PHE A 33 -0.85 10.42 15.47
C PHE A 33 0.46 11.04 14.97
N LYS A 34 1.33 11.40 15.91
CA LYS A 34 2.68 11.82 15.58
C LYS A 34 3.56 10.60 15.26
N PRO A 35 4.25 10.56 14.10
CA PRO A 35 5.27 9.54 13.86
C PRO A 35 6.48 9.70 14.83
N PRO A 36 7.17 8.61 15.25
CA PRO A 36 6.90 7.21 14.85
C PRO A 36 5.66 6.66 15.54
N ARG A 37 4.84 5.93 14.77
CA ARG A 37 3.62 5.28 15.27
C ARG A 37 3.47 3.90 14.67
N GLU A 38 2.97 2.95 15.43
CA GLU A 38 2.70 1.61 14.91
C GLU A 38 1.64 1.66 13.80
N LYS A 39 1.96 1.00 12.70
CA LYS A 39 1.05 0.80 11.57
C LYS A 39 1.30 -0.60 11.02
N PRO A 40 0.36 -1.54 11.20
CA PRO A 40 0.52 -2.90 10.70
C PRO A 40 0.81 -2.93 9.20
N CYS A 41 1.88 -3.61 8.82
CA CYS A 41 2.33 -3.77 7.43
C CYS A 41 3.53 -4.71 7.41
N GLY A 42 3.64 -5.63 6.47
CA GLY A 42 4.83 -6.46 6.29
C GLY A 42 6.10 -5.69 5.86
N GLY A 43 5.99 -4.40 5.57
CA GLY A 43 7.14 -3.53 5.32
C GLY A 43 7.93 -3.82 4.04
N GLY A 44 7.53 -4.79 3.23
CA GLY A 44 8.23 -5.16 2.00
C GLY A 44 8.16 -4.07 0.94
N LEU A 45 9.32 -3.52 0.58
CA LEU A 45 9.51 -2.62 -0.54
C LEU A 45 10.00 -3.45 -1.73
N THR A 46 9.12 -3.71 -2.69
CA THR A 46 9.47 -4.38 -3.94
C THR A 46 10.46 -3.54 -4.76
N PRO A 47 11.18 -4.12 -5.74
CA PRO A 47 12.09 -3.36 -6.58
C PRO A 47 11.45 -2.13 -7.24
N ARG A 48 10.21 -2.21 -7.70
CA ARG A 48 9.50 -1.04 -8.23
C ARG A 48 9.22 0.03 -7.18
N ALA A 49 8.98 -0.38 -5.91
CA ALA A 49 8.69 0.57 -4.84
C ALA A 49 9.95 1.34 -4.41
N TRP A 50 11.07 0.65 -4.14
CA TRP A 50 12.28 1.34 -3.72
C TRP A 50 12.93 2.13 -4.86
N ARG A 51 12.86 1.67 -6.12
CA ARG A 51 13.27 2.48 -7.27
C ARG A 51 12.44 3.75 -7.44
N MET A 52 11.13 3.70 -7.14
CA MET A 52 10.29 4.89 -7.16
C MET A 52 10.75 5.91 -6.13
N LEU A 53 11.08 5.48 -4.91
CA LEU A 53 11.65 6.36 -3.89
C LEU A 53 12.97 6.99 -4.35
N GLU A 54 13.87 6.18 -4.92
CA GLU A 54 15.16 6.64 -5.46
C GLU A 54 14.99 7.65 -6.61
N ARG A 55 14.08 7.38 -7.55
CA ARG A 55 13.75 8.32 -8.65
C ARG A 55 13.20 9.65 -8.15
N LEU A 56 12.48 9.64 -7.05
CA LEU A 56 11.98 10.84 -6.40
C LEU A 56 13.03 11.52 -5.51
N GLY A 57 14.24 10.96 -5.39
CA GLY A 57 15.29 11.45 -4.48
C GLY A 57 14.86 11.42 -3.02
N ILE A 58 14.03 10.44 -2.64
CA ILE A 58 13.56 10.23 -1.28
C ILE A 58 14.47 9.23 -0.59
N LYS A 59 15.09 9.65 0.51
CA LYS A 59 15.88 8.77 1.36
C LYS A 59 14.95 7.86 2.17
N TYR A 60 15.35 6.61 2.33
CA TYR A 60 14.66 5.63 3.14
C TYR A 60 15.66 4.66 3.77
N HIS A 61 15.22 3.96 4.82
CA HIS A 61 16.02 2.96 5.51
C HIS A 61 15.30 1.60 5.45
N TRP A 62 16.08 0.54 5.35
CA TRP A 62 15.61 -0.84 5.43
C TRP A 62 16.47 -1.62 6.43
N TYR A 63 15.89 -2.64 7.03
CA TYR A 63 16.53 -3.46 8.04
C TYR A 63 16.98 -4.81 7.50
N GLY A 64 16.25 -5.36 6.52
CA GLY A 64 16.56 -6.63 5.89
C GLY A 64 16.36 -6.61 4.38
N GLU A 65 17.02 -7.52 3.69
CA GLU A 65 16.87 -7.75 2.25
C GLU A 65 16.53 -9.22 1.99
N CYS A 66 15.48 -9.47 1.21
CA CYS A 66 15.14 -10.80 0.75
C CYS A 66 15.50 -10.95 -0.73
N ARG A 67 16.55 -11.70 -1.02
CA ARG A 67 17.00 -12.02 -2.39
C ARG A 67 16.38 -13.31 -2.92
N GLU A 68 15.92 -14.18 -2.03
CA GLU A 68 15.12 -15.34 -2.35
C GLU A 68 13.69 -15.14 -1.87
N VAL A 69 12.73 -15.22 -2.78
CA VAL A 69 11.31 -15.24 -2.47
C VAL A 69 10.81 -16.67 -2.65
N ARG A 70 10.27 -17.25 -1.57
CA ARG A 70 9.63 -18.56 -1.59
C ARG A 70 8.12 -18.38 -1.54
N VAL A 71 7.43 -18.96 -2.52
CA VAL A 71 5.97 -18.89 -2.64
C VAL A 71 5.40 -20.30 -2.60
N LYS A 72 4.56 -20.59 -1.63
CA LYS A 72 3.86 -21.87 -1.53
C LYS A 72 2.39 -21.71 -1.92
N VAL A 73 1.94 -22.51 -2.88
CA VAL A 73 0.56 -22.52 -3.35
C VAL A 73 0.18 -23.90 -3.91
N ALA A 74 -0.99 -24.43 -3.49
CA ALA A 74 -1.52 -25.74 -3.88
C ALA A 74 -0.54 -26.91 -3.66
N GLY A 75 0.24 -26.87 -2.57
CA GLY A 75 1.23 -27.87 -2.20
C GLY A 75 2.50 -27.82 -3.02
N ILE A 76 2.75 -26.74 -3.75
CA ILE A 76 3.97 -26.55 -4.56
C ILE A 76 4.77 -25.39 -3.97
N ASP A 77 6.08 -25.61 -3.74
CA ASP A 77 7.03 -24.59 -3.27
C ASP A 77 7.80 -24.04 -4.48
N TYR A 78 7.55 -22.79 -4.82
CA TYR A 78 8.25 -22.04 -5.85
C TYR A 78 9.32 -21.16 -5.21
N ARG A 79 10.52 -21.16 -5.79
CA ARG A 79 11.63 -20.33 -5.33
C ARG A 79 12.09 -19.43 -6.46
N HIS A 80 12.29 -18.19 -6.10
CA HIS A 80 12.80 -17.20 -7.03
C HIS A 80 13.91 -16.38 -6.38
N ARG A 81 15.05 -16.25 -7.07
CA ARG A 81 16.12 -15.31 -6.71
C ARG A 81 16.15 -14.15 -7.70
N GLY A 82 16.35 -12.95 -7.19
CA GLY A 82 16.39 -11.75 -8.02
C GLY A 82 16.77 -10.49 -7.26
N GLU A 83 16.33 -9.35 -7.75
CA GLU A 83 16.49 -8.10 -7.03
C GLU A 83 15.78 -8.16 -5.69
N PRO A 84 16.39 -7.59 -4.62
CA PRO A 84 15.89 -7.78 -3.28
C PRO A 84 14.56 -7.06 -3.04
N ILE A 85 13.68 -7.71 -2.29
CA ILE A 85 12.67 -6.99 -1.52
C ILE A 85 13.39 -6.42 -0.30
N ARG A 86 13.39 -5.09 -0.15
CA ARG A 86 13.94 -4.41 1.02
C ARG A 86 12.85 -4.31 2.08
N VAL A 87 13.15 -4.72 3.30
CA VAL A 87 12.14 -4.75 4.36
C VAL A 87 12.37 -3.60 5.32
N THR A 88 11.37 -2.72 5.45
CA THR A 88 11.39 -1.55 6.32
C THR A 88 10.34 -1.68 7.42
N ARG A 89 10.45 -0.85 8.45
CA ARG A 89 9.41 -0.71 9.48
C ARG A 89 8.65 0.60 9.28
N ARG A 90 7.33 0.52 9.33
CA ARG A 90 6.44 1.65 9.08
C ARG A 90 6.61 2.81 10.07
N PRO A 91 6.83 2.59 11.37
CA PRO A 91 7.07 3.71 12.29
C PRO A 91 8.20 4.62 11.84
N GLU A 92 9.35 4.03 11.50
CA GLU A 92 10.54 4.76 11.09
C GLU A 92 10.42 5.28 9.65
N PHE A 93 9.85 4.48 8.76
CA PHE A 93 9.64 4.86 7.37
C PHE A 93 8.71 6.08 7.22
N ASP A 94 7.55 6.04 7.89
CA ASP A 94 6.60 7.15 7.85
C ASP A 94 7.20 8.42 8.49
N LYS A 95 7.95 8.27 9.61
CA LYS A 95 8.67 9.38 10.25
C LYS A 95 9.68 10.02 9.30
N MET A 96 10.52 9.22 8.63
CA MET A 96 11.52 9.72 7.69
C MET A 96 10.89 10.48 6.52
N LEU A 97 9.76 10.03 5.99
CA LEU A 97 9.06 10.75 4.94
C LEU A 97 8.56 12.12 5.43
N LEU A 98 7.97 12.16 6.62
CA LEU A 98 7.48 13.41 7.19
C LEU A 98 8.63 14.40 7.45
N GLU A 99 9.72 13.95 8.06
CA GLU A 99 10.90 14.80 8.34
C GLU A 99 11.55 15.35 7.06
N GLN A 100 11.66 14.52 6.01
CA GLN A 100 12.20 14.96 4.72
C GLN A 100 11.29 15.96 4.00
N SER A 101 10.01 15.99 4.32
CA SER A 101 9.08 16.91 3.67
C SER A 101 9.34 18.37 4.02
N GLY A 102 9.85 18.65 5.23
CA GLY A 102 9.98 20.01 5.75
C GLY A 102 8.63 20.75 5.87
N ALA A 103 7.51 20.03 5.73
CA ALA A 103 6.17 20.59 5.85
C ALA A 103 5.82 20.86 7.32
N GLU A 104 4.96 21.82 7.56
CA GLU A 104 4.35 22.00 8.88
C GLU A 104 3.50 20.77 9.23
N PHE A 105 3.58 20.31 10.48
CA PHE A 105 2.88 19.12 10.93
C PHE A 105 2.05 19.39 12.20
N VAL A 106 0.81 18.95 12.16
CA VAL A 106 -0.13 19.07 13.28
C VAL A 106 -0.73 17.69 13.61
N VAL A 107 -0.81 17.40 14.91
CA VAL A 107 -1.51 16.21 15.41
C VAL A 107 -2.97 16.58 15.66
N ASP A 108 -3.84 16.12 14.77
CA ASP A 108 -5.29 16.23 14.94
C ASP A 108 -5.99 15.11 14.15
N LYS A 109 -7.16 14.69 14.62
CA LYS A 109 -7.96 13.68 13.94
C LYS A 109 -9.03 14.37 13.09
N ILE A 110 -8.86 14.30 11.77
CA ILE A 110 -9.85 14.80 10.84
C ILE A 110 -11.11 13.93 10.90
N VAL A 111 -12.25 14.55 11.14
CA VAL A 111 -13.55 13.89 11.28
C VAL A 111 -14.46 14.07 10.07
N LYS A 112 -14.30 15.15 9.32
CA LYS A 112 -15.00 15.39 8.05
C LYS A 112 -14.23 16.37 7.16
N VAL A 113 -14.64 16.45 5.89
CA VAL A 113 -14.26 17.54 4.99
C VAL A 113 -15.53 18.27 4.57
N GLU A 114 -15.53 19.57 4.70
CA GLU A 114 -16.69 20.42 4.43
C GLU A 114 -16.25 21.71 3.72
N GLY A 115 -16.85 22.01 2.58
CA GLY A 115 -16.46 23.19 1.80
C GLY A 115 -14.99 23.22 1.36
N GLY A 116 -14.36 22.05 1.17
CA GLY A 116 -12.94 21.95 0.82
C GLY A 116 -11.97 22.08 2.01
N ARG A 117 -12.49 22.22 3.24
CA ARG A 117 -11.71 22.36 4.48
C ARG A 117 -11.70 21.04 5.25
N ALA A 118 -10.56 20.69 5.85
CA ALA A 118 -10.43 19.55 6.73
C ALA A 118 -10.83 19.94 8.17
N VAL A 119 -11.92 19.37 8.67
CA VAL A 119 -12.42 19.64 10.01
C VAL A 119 -11.89 18.56 10.96
N GLY A 120 -11.03 18.95 11.88
CA GLY A 120 -10.48 18.10 12.93
C GLY A 120 -11.31 18.12 14.20
N GLU A 121 -10.89 17.33 15.20
CA GLU A 121 -11.47 17.34 16.54
C GLU A 121 -11.11 18.64 17.30
N ARG A 122 -10.00 19.29 16.94
CA ARG A 122 -9.48 20.49 17.60
C ARG A 122 -9.70 21.73 16.77
N GLU A 123 -9.33 21.71 15.49
CA GLU A 123 -9.31 22.86 14.60
C GLU A 123 -9.80 22.52 13.20
N THR A 124 -10.06 23.56 12.42
CA THR A 124 -10.35 23.45 10.98
C THR A 124 -9.17 23.95 10.18
N TYR A 125 -8.71 23.12 9.25
CA TYR A 125 -7.54 23.37 8.42
C TYR A 125 -7.97 23.73 7.00
N GLU A 126 -7.47 24.86 6.52
CA GLU A 126 -7.84 25.40 5.21
C GLU A 126 -6.63 25.58 4.31
N GLY A 127 -6.77 25.11 3.08
CA GLY A 127 -5.81 25.27 2.01
C GLY A 127 -6.49 25.45 0.66
N ALA A 128 -5.76 25.96 -0.32
CA ALA A 128 -6.27 26.06 -1.69
C ALA A 128 -6.63 24.68 -2.27
N LEU A 129 -5.89 23.64 -1.85
CA LEU A 129 -6.11 22.24 -2.22
C LEU A 129 -6.02 21.33 -0.99
N LEU A 130 -6.64 20.14 -1.10
CA LEU A 130 -6.61 19.10 -0.08
C LEU A 130 -6.25 17.75 -0.71
N ILE A 131 -5.30 17.01 -0.11
CA ILE A 131 -5.00 15.63 -0.45
C ILE A 131 -5.39 14.74 0.73
N GLY A 132 -6.36 13.82 0.52
CA GLY A 132 -6.69 12.73 1.42
C GLY A 132 -5.73 11.57 1.21
N ALA A 133 -4.90 11.29 2.22
CA ALA A 133 -3.93 10.19 2.28
C ALA A 133 -4.09 9.39 3.58
N ASP A 134 -5.30 9.34 4.11
CA ASP A 134 -5.71 8.86 5.42
C ASP A 134 -6.07 7.36 5.47
N GLY A 135 -5.66 6.60 4.44
CA GLY A 135 -5.66 5.15 4.40
C GLY A 135 -7.02 4.50 4.17
N ALA A 136 -7.15 3.20 4.51
CA ALA A 136 -8.31 2.36 4.19
C ALA A 136 -9.64 2.95 4.65
N ASN A 137 -9.65 3.54 5.84
CA ASN A 137 -10.84 4.14 6.47
C ASN A 137 -10.98 5.65 6.19
N SER A 138 -10.54 6.09 5.02
CA SER A 138 -10.47 7.50 4.66
C SER A 138 -11.74 8.29 4.96
N VAL A 139 -11.59 9.31 5.79
CA VAL A 139 -12.64 10.31 6.07
C VAL A 139 -12.83 11.21 4.87
N VAL A 140 -11.71 11.58 4.21
CA VAL A 140 -11.75 12.43 3.01
C VAL A 140 -12.50 11.72 1.87
N ALA A 141 -12.29 10.41 1.67
CA ALA A 141 -13.04 9.65 0.68
C ALA A 141 -14.55 9.62 1.00
N ARG A 142 -14.92 9.40 2.26
CA ARG A 142 -16.34 9.43 2.67
C ARG A 142 -16.98 10.80 2.42
N SER A 143 -16.25 11.88 2.63
CA SER A 143 -16.75 13.24 2.34
C SER A 143 -17.00 13.48 0.84
N LEU A 144 -16.38 12.68 -0.03
CA LEU A 144 -16.63 12.64 -1.48
C LEU A 144 -17.73 11.63 -1.89
N GLY A 145 -18.44 11.04 -0.92
CA GLY A 145 -19.53 10.09 -1.16
C GLY A 145 -19.07 8.64 -1.34
N GLU A 146 -17.81 8.32 -1.04
CA GLU A 146 -17.33 6.92 -1.11
C GLU A 146 -17.87 6.11 0.08
N PRO A 147 -18.28 4.85 -0.16
CA PRO A 147 -18.87 4.02 0.88
C PRO A 147 -17.82 3.59 1.93
N PRO A 148 -18.26 3.22 3.14
CA PRO A 148 -17.38 2.65 4.16
C PRO A 148 -16.82 1.29 3.72
N PRO A 149 -15.79 0.77 4.44
CA PRO A 149 -15.26 -0.58 4.23
C PRO A 149 -16.36 -1.65 4.26
N SER A 150 -16.23 -2.64 3.37
CA SER A 150 -17.17 -3.77 3.28
C SER A 150 -16.46 -5.05 2.83
N HIS A 151 -17.11 -6.21 2.99
CA HIS A 151 -16.61 -7.49 2.45
C HIS A 151 -16.43 -7.50 0.91
N LYS A 152 -17.01 -6.53 0.20
CA LYS A 152 -16.83 -6.40 -1.26
C LYS A 152 -15.57 -5.61 -1.63
N THR A 153 -15.02 -4.84 -0.70
CA THR A 153 -13.99 -3.83 -0.98
C THR A 153 -12.73 -3.97 -0.12
N HIS A 154 -12.84 -4.61 1.03
CA HIS A 154 -11.76 -4.69 2.00
C HIS A 154 -11.47 -6.12 2.43
N GLY A 155 -10.23 -6.35 2.80
CA GLY A 155 -9.74 -7.47 3.57
C GLY A 155 -9.19 -7.00 4.90
N ILE A 156 -8.54 -7.90 5.61
CA ILE A 156 -7.84 -7.62 6.86
C ILE A 156 -6.50 -8.32 6.86
N ALA A 157 -5.51 -7.72 7.49
CA ALA A 157 -4.24 -8.37 7.77
C ALA A 157 -3.83 -8.13 9.22
N PHE A 158 -3.20 -9.13 9.79
CA PHE A 158 -2.53 -9.07 11.09
C PHE A 158 -1.05 -9.35 10.90
N MET A 159 -0.21 -8.66 11.67
CA MET A 159 1.23 -8.90 11.70
C MET A 159 1.74 -8.81 13.13
N ALA A 160 2.89 -9.40 13.36
CA ALA A 160 3.69 -9.23 14.57
C ALA A 160 5.17 -9.30 14.21
N ILE A 161 6.01 -8.74 15.06
CA ILE A 161 7.45 -8.98 14.99
C ILE A 161 7.75 -10.21 15.83
N ALA A 162 8.50 -11.15 15.28
CA ALA A 162 8.98 -12.35 15.95
C ALA A 162 10.50 -12.29 16.06
N ASP A 163 11.04 -12.85 17.14
CA ASP A 163 12.48 -13.07 17.29
C ASP A 163 12.92 -14.18 16.34
N GLY A 164 14.00 -13.97 15.61
CA GLY A 164 14.55 -14.96 14.68
C GLY A 164 15.22 -14.33 13.47
N ASP A 165 15.68 -15.19 12.57
CA ASP A 165 16.35 -14.80 11.32
C ASP A 165 15.99 -15.81 10.21
N LEU A 166 15.66 -15.32 9.04
CA LEU A 166 15.37 -16.12 7.83
C LEU A 166 16.47 -15.98 6.77
N GLY A 167 17.61 -15.41 7.14
CA GLY A 167 18.68 -15.11 6.19
C GLY A 167 18.24 -14.15 5.10
N ASP A 168 18.52 -14.46 3.83
CA ASP A 168 18.15 -13.66 2.67
C ASP A 168 16.79 -14.04 2.05
N SER A 169 15.93 -14.75 2.81
CA SER A 169 14.66 -15.29 2.31
C SER A 169 13.44 -14.52 2.82
N CYS A 170 12.46 -14.35 1.92
CA CYS A 170 11.09 -14.01 2.26
C CYS A 170 10.15 -15.17 1.93
N LEU A 171 9.20 -15.44 2.81
CA LEU A 171 8.21 -16.51 2.64
C LEU A 171 6.84 -15.92 2.39
N ILE A 172 6.10 -16.50 1.44
CA ILE A 172 4.70 -16.22 1.15
C ILE A 172 3.97 -17.56 1.00
N ASP A 173 3.02 -17.83 1.86
CA ASP A 173 2.30 -19.11 1.90
C ASP A 173 0.79 -18.89 1.72
N PHE A 174 0.29 -19.22 0.54
CA PHE A 174 -1.13 -19.16 0.23
C PHE A 174 -1.89 -20.34 0.81
N ASP A 175 -1.25 -21.53 0.88
CA ASP A 175 -1.87 -22.74 1.38
C ASP A 175 -2.18 -22.61 2.86
N PHE A 176 -1.21 -22.13 3.65
CA PHE A 176 -1.40 -21.92 5.07
C PHE A 176 -2.59 -20.98 5.36
N ALA A 177 -2.64 -19.85 4.68
CA ALA A 177 -3.73 -18.91 4.90
C ALA A 177 -5.10 -19.49 4.51
N HIS A 178 -5.14 -20.27 3.43
CA HIS A 178 -6.39 -20.91 2.97
C HIS A 178 -6.83 -22.05 3.91
N GLU A 179 -5.90 -22.87 4.37
CA GLU A 179 -6.15 -23.98 5.31
C GLU A 179 -6.67 -23.49 6.65
N GLU A 180 -6.07 -22.41 7.18
CA GLU A 180 -6.46 -21.86 8.49
C GLU A 180 -7.73 -21.00 8.47
N THR A 181 -8.08 -20.41 7.32
CA THR A 181 -9.15 -19.39 7.28
C THR A 181 -10.28 -19.70 6.29
N GLY A 182 -10.07 -20.60 5.36
CA GLY A 182 -10.99 -20.84 4.24
C GLY A 182 -11.09 -19.68 3.24
N ALA A 183 -10.36 -18.57 3.48
CA ALA A 183 -10.41 -17.38 2.68
C ALA A 183 -9.25 -17.29 1.67
N VAL A 184 -9.39 -16.41 0.69
CA VAL A 184 -8.32 -16.07 -0.25
C VAL A 184 -7.35 -15.11 0.42
N GLY A 185 -6.09 -15.50 0.52
CA GLY A 185 -5.08 -14.68 1.17
C GLY A 185 -3.72 -15.38 1.21
N TYR A 186 -2.82 -14.85 1.98
CA TYR A 186 -1.52 -15.49 2.22
C TYR A 186 -0.97 -15.12 3.61
N ALA A 187 -0.14 -16.01 4.14
CA ALA A 187 0.74 -15.73 5.25
C ALA A 187 2.12 -15.31 4.73
N TRP A 188 2.82 -14.46 5.46
CA TRP A 188 4.17 -14.01 5.09
C TRP A 188 5.12 -14.08 6.27
N ALA A 189 6.43 -14.19 5.94
CA ALA A 189 7.51 -13.95 6.88
C ALA A 189 8.64 -13.24 6.13
N PHE A 190 8.95 -12.02 6.56
CA PHE A 190 9.93 -11.14 5.93
C PHE A 190 11.04 -10.82 6.93
N ASN A 191 12.29 -11.08 6.54
CA ASN A 191 13.42 -10.86 7.40
C ASN A 191 13.72 -9.36 7.59
N LEU A 192 13.82 -8.94 8.85
CA LEU A 192 14.16 -7.58 9.28
C LEU A 192 15.60 -7.47 9.79
N GLY A 193 16.47 -8.44 9.45
CA GLY A 193 17.84 -8.47 9.95
C GLY A 193 17.89 -8.55 11.48
N ASP A 194 18.63 -7.64 12.10
CA ASP A 194 18.78 -7.56 13.56
C ASP A 194 17.48 -7.22 14.33
N LYS A 195 16.42 -6.85 13.64
CA LYS A 195 15.11 -6.55 14.22
C LYS A 195 14.15 -7.75 14.23
N GLY A 196 14.63 -8.92 13.81
CA GLY A 196 13.83 -10.15 13.78
C GLY A 196 13.09 -10.38 12.48
N VAL A 197 11.89 -10.95 12.54
CA VAL A 197 11.08 -11.33 11.39
C VAL A 197 9.69 -10.69 11.49
N ASP A 198 9.27 -9.98 10.45
CA ASP A 198 7.87 -9.56 10.31
C ASP A 198 7.06 -10.77 9.83
N VAL A 199 6.25 -11.33 10.73
CA VAL A 199 5.34 -12.43 10.42
C VAL A 199 3.92 -11.92 10.35
N GLY A 200 3.16 -12.39 9.36
CA GLY A 200 1.79 -11.95 9.23
C GLY A 200 0.92 -12.86 8.40
N ILE A 201 -0.37 -12.56 8.41
CA ILE A 201 -1.39 -13.21 7.61
C ILE A 201 -2.44 -12.20 7.17
N GLY A 202 -2.81 -12.23 5.90
CA GLY A 202 -3.83 -11.36 5.35
C GLY A 202 -4.82 -12.12 4.50
N VAL A 203 -6.09 -11.75 4.59
CA VAL A 203 -7.18 -12.33 3.80
C VAL A 203 -7.99 -11.25 3.11
N GLY A 204 -8.40 -11.53 1.89
CA GLY A 204 -9.25 -10.65 1.11
C GLY A 204 -10.72 -10.83 1.46
N TRP A 205 -11.48 -9.74 1.28
CA TRP A 205 -12.96 -9.72 1.34
C TRP A 205 -13.57 -10.25 2.66
N ALA A 206 -12.80 -10.24 3.74
CA ALA A 206 -13.22 -10.64 5.09
C ALA A 206 -12.69 -9.62 6.13
N PRO A 207 -13.12 -8.34 6.10
CA PRO A 207 -12.48 -7.25 6.84
C PRO A 207 -12.65 -7.33 8.37
N TRP A 208 -13.48 -8.24 8.85
CA TRP A 208 -13.75 -8.42 10.28
C TRP A 208 -13.26 -9.76 10.84
N MET A 209 -12.53 -10.54 10.05
CA MET A 209 -11.99 -11.82 10.49
C MET A 209 -10.90 -11.63 11.55
N ASP A 210 -10.97 -12.39 12.62
CA ASP A 210 -9.89 -12.43 13.62
C ASP A 210 -8.79 -13.40 13.16
N LEU A 211 -7.61 -12.88 12.89
CA LEU A 211 -6.46 -13.64 12.41
C LEU A 211 -5.37 -13.82 13.46
N ARG A 212 -5.62 -13.49 14.74
CA ARG A 212 -4.61 -13.62 15.80
C ARG A 212 -4.20 -15.07 16.03
N GLY A 213 -5.16 -15.98 16.08
CA GLY A 213 -4.90 -17.43 16.20
C GLY A 213 -4.11 -17.97 14.99
N PRO A 214 -4.61 -17.80 13.76
CA PRO A 214 -3.85 -18.17 12.55
C PRO A 214 -2.44 -17.57 12.46
N LEU A 215 -2.25 -16.30 12.87
CA LEU A 215 -0.94 -15.67 12.91
C LEU A 215 0.04 -16.38 13.86
N ASN A 216 -0.41 -16.72 15.07
CA ASN A 216 0.43 -17.42 16.04
C ASN A 216 0.84 -18.80 15.51
N LYS A 217 -0.10 -19.58 14.96
CA LYS A 217 0.19 -20.87 14.33
C LYS A 217 1.18 -20.71 13.16
N TRP A 218 1.07 -19.63 12.39
CA TRP A 218 2.03 -19.36 11.32
C TRP A 218 3.44 -19.17 11.86
N ALA A 219 3.61 -18.31 12.86
CA ALA A 219 4.90 -18.11 13.49
C ALA A 219 5.47 -19.42 14.07
N GLU A 220 4.65 -20.19 14.81
CA GLU A 220 5.02 -21.49 15.38
C GLU A 220 5.46 -22.50 14.31
N SER A 221 4.81 -22.52 13.15
CA SER A 221 5.17 -23.41 12.03
C SER A 221 6.56 -23.10 11.45
N LEU A 222 7.07 -21.90 11.70
CA LEU A 222 8.43 -21.45 11.34
C LEU A 222 9.44 -21.59 12.50
N GLY A 223 9.01 -22.13 13.65
CA GLY A 223 9.83 -22.18 14.85
C GLY A 223 10.03 -20.81 15.52
N LEU A 224 9.17 -19.84 15.21
CA LEU A 224 9.24 -18.47 15.72
C LEU A 224 8.16 -18.25 16.79
N LYS A 225 8.43 -17.30 17.69
CA LYS A 225 7.44 -16.81 18.65
C LYS A 225 7.00 -15.39 18.26
N ALA A 226 5.76 -15.25 17.84
CA ALA A 226 5.20 -13.95 17.50
C ALA A 226 5.07 -13.07 18.74
N GLY A 227 5.41 -11.80 18.60
CA GLY A 227 5.09 -10.76 19.56
C GLY A 227 3.60 -10.40 19.54
N ARG A 228 3.24 -9.21 19.98
CA ARG A 228 1.85 -8.74 20.01
C ARG A 228 1.27 -8.56 18.60
N PRO A 229 0.20 -9.28 18.23
CA PRO A 229 -0.44 -9.11 16.93
C PRO A 229 -1.13 -7.74 16.79
N LEU A 230 -0.90 -7.10 15.66
CA LEU A 230 -1.54 -5.85 15.27
C LEU A 230 -2.30 -6.05 13.98
N GLY A 231 -3.58 -5.66 13.94
CA GLY A 231 -4.45 -5.84 12.78
C GLY A 231 -4.82 -4.51 12.11
N HIS A 232 -5.01 -4.55 10.80
CA HIS A 232 -5.48 -3.40 10.03
C HIS A 232 -6.30 -3.84 8.81
N PRO A 233 -7.43 -3.17 8.52
CA PRO A 233 -8.15 -3.40 7.27
C PRO A 233 -7.34 -2.92 6.06
N LEU A 234 -7.50 -3.61 4.93
CA LEU A 234 -6.86 -3.31 3.65
C LEU A 234 -7.91 -3.06 2.58
N SER A 235 -7.76 -1.98 1.83
CA SER A 235 -8.57 -1.72 0.65
C SER A 235 -7.98 -2.47 -0.55
N LEU A 236 -8.58 -3.59 -0.97
CA LEU A 236 -8.04 -4.49 -1.98
C LEU A 236 -8.59 -4.20 -3.38
N GLY A 237 -7.83 -3.49 -4.20
CA GLY A 237 -8.16 -3.24 -5.61
C GLY A 237 -9.51 -2.53 -5.82
N SER A 238 -10.05 -1.91 -4.79
CA SER A 238 -11.33 -1.22 -4.80
C SER A 238 -11.13 0.26 -5.07
N VAL A 239 -10.73 0.55 -6.30
CA VAL A 239 -10.44 1.92 -6.72
C VAL A 239 -11.66 2.80 -6.49
N ARG A 240 -11.45 3.85 -5.72
CA ARG A 240 -12.42 4.90 -5.41
C ARG A 240 -12.29 6.07 -6.41
N ARG A 241 -13.13 7.07 -6.26
CA ARG A 241 -12.94 8.37 -6.91
C ARG A 241 -11.57 8.93 -6.54
N LEU A 242 -10.80 9.38 -7.54
CA LEU A 242 -9.46 9.96 -7.29
C LEU A 242 -9.51 11.39 -6.76
N GLY A 243 -10.67 12.02 -6.80
CA GLY A 243 -10.87 13.38 -6.31
C GLY A 243 -12.05 14.09 -6.99
N ALA A 244 -12.36 15.26 -6.50
CA ALA A 244 -13.34 16.19 -7.06
C ALA A 244 -12.89 17.62 -6.80
N GLY A 245 -12.87 18.46 -7.85
CA GLY A 245 -12.44 19.86 -7.74
C GLY A 245 -11.01 19.97 -7.19
N ASN A 246 -10.87 20.63 -6.05
CA ASN A 246 -9.61 20.85 -5.34
C ASN A 246 -9.29 19.78 -4.26
N ILE A 247 -10.07 18.71 -4.17
CA ILE A 247 -9.84 17.59 -3.24
C ILE A 247 -9.36 16.37 -4.01
N LEU A 248 -8.21 15.81 -3.64
CA LEU A 248 -7.60 14.63 -4.25
C LEU A 248 -7.50 13.49 -3.24
N LEU A 249 -7.49 12.23 -3.70
CA LEU A 249 -7.25 11.06 -2.87
C LEU A 249 -6.01 10.30 -3.38
N ALA A 250 -5.08 9.96 -2.50
CA ALA A 250 -3.86 9.25 -2.86
C ALA A 250 -3.68 7.96 -2.05
N GLY A 251 -2.99 6.99 -2.64
CA GLY A 251 -2.70 5.70 -2.02
C GLY A 251 -3.97 4.93 -1.63
N GLU A 252 -3.96 4.35 -0.45
CA GLU A 252 -5.05 3.50 0.05
C GLU A 252 -6.35 4.30 0.30
N ALA A 253 -6.28 5.62 0.52
CA ALA A 253 -7.47 6.47 0.59
C ALA A 253 -8.25 6.48 -0.74
N ALA A 254 -7.53 6.33 -1.87
CA ALA A 254 -8.11 6.13 -3.20
C ALA A 254 -8.38 4.65 -3.54
N GLY A 255 -8.17 3.71 -2.60
CA GLY A 255 -8.32 2.28 -2.83
C GLY A 255 -7.22 1.66 -3.71
N LEU A 256 -6.06 2.30 -3.77
CA LEU A 256 -4.95 1.89 -4.64
C LEU A 256 -4.00 0.95 -3.89
N VAL A 257 -4.44 -0.29 -3.72
CA VAL A 257 -3.65 -1.43 -3.22
C VAL A 257 -3.83 -2.58 -4.20
N ASP A 258 -2.75 -3.21 -4.60
CA ASP A 258 -2.78 -4.40 -5.46
C ASP A 258 -3.47 -5.56 -4.73
N ALA A 259 -4.53 -6.07 -5.31
CA ALA A 259 -5.33 -7.12 -4.67
C ALA A 259 -4.71 -8.52 -4.79
N SER A 260 -3.73 -8.73 -5.69
CA SER A 260 -3.05 -10.01 -5.87
C SER A 260 -1.86 -10.17 -4.94
N THR A 261 -1.17 -9.07 -4.66
CA THR A 261 0.09 -9.06 -3.90
C THR A 261 -0.02 -8.37 -2.54
N GLY A 262 -1.09 -7.62 -2.30
CA GLY A 262 -1.23 -6.76 -1.11
C GLY A 262 -0.32 -5.52 -1.13
N GLU A 263 0.38 -5.27 -2.25
CA GLU A 263 1.30 -4.14 -2.34
C GLU A 263 0.57 -2.81 -2.34
N GLY A 264 0.84 -1.98 -1.34
CA GLY A 264 0.25 -0.65 -1.19
C GLY A 264 1.26 0.48 -1.22
N ILE A 265 2.51 0.25 -0.74
CA ILE A 265 3.51 1.32 -0.58
C ILE A 265 3.92 1.91 -1.94
N TYR A 266 4.15 1.07 -2.96
CA TYR A 266 4.45 1.54 -4.31
C TYR A 266 3.40 2.52 -4.83
N TYR A 267 2.13 2.10 -4.79
CA TYR A 267 1.03 2.95 -5.25
C TYR A 267 0.84 4.20 -4.39
N ALA A 268 1.09 4.10 -3.08
CA ALA A 268 1.01 5.23 -2.17
C ALA A 268 2.06 6.29 -2.52
N VAL A 269 3.32 5.89 -2.72
CA VAL A 269 4.42 6.78 -3.11
C VAL A 269 4.16 7.39 -4.48
N ALA A 270 3.85 6.58 -5.48
CA ALA A 270 3.62 7.05 -6.84
C ALA A 270 2.46 8.05 -6.92
N THR A 271 1.31 7.68 -6.34
CA THR A 271 0.12 8.53 -6.44
C THR A 271 0.15 9.73 -5.51
N GLY A 272 0.86 9.66 -4.38
CA GLY A 272 1.15 10.82 -3.55
C GLY A 272 1.96 11.87 -4.30
N ALA A 273 3.02 11.45 -5.00
CA ALA A 273 3.82 12.34 -5.84
C ALA A 273 2.99 12.97 -6.97
N LEU A 274 2.18 12.17 -7.68
CA LEU A 274 1.34 12.66 -8.77
C LEU A 274 0.24 13.60 -8.29
N ALA A 275 -0.34 13.36 -7.11
CA ALA A 275 -1.33 14.26 -6.52
C ALA A 275 -0.72 15.63 -6.19
N ALA A 276 0.51 15.65 -5.65
CA ALA A 276 1.24 16.90 -5.39
C ALA A 276 1.57 17.66 -6.69
N GLN A 277 2.01 16.94 -7.74
CA GLN A 277 2.28 17.55 -9.05
C GLN A 277 1.00 18.14 -9.68
N ALA A 278 -0.11 17.42 -9.63
CA ALA A 278 -1.40 17.90 -10.12
C ALA A 278 -1.87 19.13 -9.34
N ALA A 279 -1.69 19.12 -8.01
CA ALA A 279 -1.99 20.26 -7.16
C ALA A 279 -1.15 21.50 -7.53
N TYR A 280 0.16 21.32 -7.73
CA TYR A 280 1.06 22.38 -8.17
C TYR A 280 0.65 22.96 -9.53
N VAL A 281 0.41 22.12 -10.53
CA VAL A 281 0.01 22.56 -11.86
C VAL A 281 -1.31 23.33 -11.80
N ALA A 282 -2.30 22.80 -11.08
CA ALA A 282 -3.60 23.46 -10.96
C ALA A 282 -3.51 24.83 -10.27
N LEU A 283 -2.74 24.93 -9.17
CA LEU A 283 -2.66 26.13 -8.36
C LEU A 283 -1.66 27.15 -8.92
N LYS A 284 -0.42 26.72 -9.15
CA LYS A 284 0.70 27.65 -9.45
C LYS A 284 0.88 27.92 -10.94
N VAL A 285 0.51 26.98 -11.80
CA VAL A 285 0.65 27.17 -13.26
C VAL A 285 -0.64 27.69 -13.87
N LEU A 286 -1.78 27.09 -13.55
CA LEU A 286 -3.06 27.44 -14.17
C LEU A 286 -3.88 28.47 -13.37
N GLY A 287 -3.59 28.68 -12.09
CA GLY A 287 -4.40 29.51 -11.19
C GLY A 287 -5.83 28.98 -11.00
N LYS A 288 -6.06 27.69 -11.24
CA LYS A 288 -7.36 27.01 -11.20
C LYS A 288 -7.35 25.78 -10.29
N PRO A 289 -7.38 25.93 -8.95
CA PRO A 289 -7.32 24.80 -8.02
C PRO A 289 -8.35 23.69 -8.30
N ALA A 290 -9.54 24.05 -8.77
CA ALA A 290 -10.60 23.11 -9.11
C ALA A 290 -10.26 22.17 -10.28
N ALA A 291 -9.24 22.47 -11.09
CA ALA A 291 -8.77 21.60 -12.17
C ALA A 291 -7.90 20.44 -11.66
N ALA A 292 -7.46 20.47 -10.39
CA ALA A 292 -6.50 19.50 -9.85
C ALA A 292 -6.97 18.05 -9.95
N ALA A 293 -8.25 17.78 -9.65
CA ALA A 293 -8.79 16.43 -9.72
C ALA A 293 -8.75 15.84 -11.13
N GLU A 294 -9.01 16.65 -12.16
CA GLU A 294 -8.99 16.17 -13.54
C GLU A 294 -7.56 15.91 -14.04
N ILE A 295 -6.63 16.82 -13.73
CA ILE A 295 -5.20 16.62 -14.01
C ILE A 295 -4.69 15.34 -13.33
N TYR A 296 -5.02 15.17 -12.05
CA TYR A 296 -4.59 14.00 -11.28
C TYR A 296 -5.15 12.68 -11.85
N LYS A 297 -6.41 12.66 -12.25
CA LYS A 297 -7.02 11.46 -12.87
C LYS A 297 -6.27 11.03 -14.12
N GLN A 298 -5.84 11.96 -14.96
CA GLN A 298 -5.06 11.65 -16.16
C GLN A 298 -3.69 11.10 -15.80
N LEU A 299 -2.96 11.74 -14.87
CA LEU A 299 -1.65 11.30 -14.43
C LEU A 299 -1.67 9.93 -13.74
N ALA A 300 -2.68 9.69 -12.88
CA ALA A 300 -2.79 8.45 -12.11
C ALA A 300 -3.44 7.28 -12.88
N ARG A 301 -3.96 7.50 -14.09
CA ARG A 301 -4.67 6.50 -14.88
C ARG A 301 -3.92 5.17 -15.02
N PRO A 302 -2.63 5.11 -15.33
CA PRO A 302 -1.91 3.84 -15.45
C PRO A 302 -1.95 3.02 -14.16
N TYR A 303 -1.77 3.67 -13.00
CA TYR A 303 -1.81 3.02 -11.68
C TYR A 303 -3.22 2.51 -11.33
N VAL A 304 -4.25 3.27 -11.69
CA VAL A 304 -5.64 2.86 -11.51
C VAL A 304 -5.97 1.61 -12.33
N GLU A 305 -5.54 1.58 -13.59
CA GLU A 305 -5.76 0.43 -14.47
C GLU A 305 -5.02 -0.81 -13.95
N GLU A 306 -3.79 -0.68 -13.46
CA GLU A 306 -3.04 -1.76 -12.84
C GLU A 306 -3.79 -2.35 -11.63
N VAL A 307 -4.22 -1.51 -10.70
CA VAL A 307 -4.95 -1.94 -9.50
C VAL A 307 -6.30 -2.59 -9.84
N ARG A 308 -7.03 -2.10 -10.85
CA ARG A 308 -8.27 -2.75 -11.32
C ARG A 308 -8.03 -4.14 -11.88
N ARG A 309 -6.93 -4.32 -12.63
CA ARG A 309 -6.55 -5.61 -13.21
C ARG A 309 -6.05 -6.58 -12.14
N SER A 310 -5.28 -6.11 -11.15
CA SER A 310 -4.87 -6.95 -10.03
C SER A 310 -6.07 -7.53 -9.29
N ARG A 311 -7.15 -6.76 -9.13
CA ARG A 311 -8.39 -7.24 -8.51
C ARG A 311 -9.06 -8.36 -9.32
N TRP A 312 -9.08 -8.24 -10.64
CA TRP A 312 -9.59 -9.31 -11.50
C TRP A 312 -8.73 -10.57 -11.36
N MET A 313 -7.40 -10.40 -11.43
CA MET A 313 -6.44 -11.50 -11.27
C MET A 313 -6.60 -12.19 -9.91
N SER A 314 -6.69 -11.43 -8.83
CA SER A 314 -6.87 -11.97 -7.48
C SER A 314 -8.15 -12.79 -7.34
N ARG A 315 -9.26 -12.36 -7.94
CA ARG A 315 -10.51 -13.12 -7.95
C ARG A 315 -10.40 -14.41 -8.76
N PHE A 316 -9.72 -14.36 -9.91
CA PHE A 316 -9.43 -15.54 -10.72
C PHE A 316 -8.57 -16.54 -9.95
N LEU A 317 -7.49 -16.10 -9.35
CA LEU A 317 -6.61 -16.94 -8.55
C LEU A 317 -7.33 -17.51 -7.31
N GLY A 318 -8.15 -16.72 -6.64
CA GLY A 318 -8.95 -17.19 -5.51
C GLY A 318 -9.95 -18.31 -5.89
N ARG A 319 -10.47 -18.29 -7.12
CA ARG A 319 -11.39 -19.34 -7.60
C ARG A 319 -10.69 -20.62 -8.07
N PHE A 320 -9.52 -20.50 -8.65
CA PHE A 320 -8.85 -21.61 -9.34
C PHE A 320 -7.43 -21.91 -8.81
N GLY A 321 -6.80 -20.99 -8.11
CA GLY A 321 -5.37 -21.06 -7.74
C GLY A 321 -5.04 -22.19 -6.75
N TYR A 322 -5.98 -22.59 -5.91
CA TYR A 322 -5.81 -23.69 -4.95
C TYR A 322 -6.00 -25.09 -5.58
N ASN A 323 -6.37 -25.16 -6.84
CA ASN A 323 -6.43 -26.43 -7.56
C ASN A 323 -5.03 -26.87 -7.99
N LYS A 324 -4.54 -28.03 -7.50
CA LYS A 324 -3.18 -28.54 -7.80
C LYS A 324 -2.86 -28.65 -9.29
N ARG A 325 -3.85 -29.04 -10.13
CA ARG A 325 -3.62 -29.14 -11.60
C ARG A 325 -3.42 -27.74 -12.21
N VAL A 326 -4.24 -26.78 -11.81
CA VAL A 326 -4.13 -25.39 -12.25
C VAL A 326 -2.83 -24.77 -11.75
N ALA A 327 -2.48 -24.97 -10.48
CA ALA A 327 -1.24 -24.48 -9.91
C ALA A 327 -0.01 -25.04 -10.65
N ARG A 328 0.03 -26.35 -10.93
CA ARG A 328 1.13 -26.95 -11.71
C ARG A 328 1.25 -26.40 -13.13
N ALA A 329 0.13 -26.16 -13.80
CA ALA A 329 0.12 -25.65 -15.16
C ALA A 329 0.49 -24.15 -15.25
N LEU A 330 -0.03 -23.33 -14.32
CA LEU A 330 0.11 -21.87 -14.35
C LEU A 330 1.16 -21.33 -13.37
N GLY A 331 1.55 -22.11 -12.35
CA GLY A 331 2.42 -21.65 -11.27
C GLY A 331 3.76 -21.08 -11.75
N PRO A 332 4.53 -21.74 -12.62
CA PRO A 332 5.78 -21.18 -13.13
C PRO A 332 5.57 -19.84 -13.83
N TYR A 333 4.47 -19.70 -14.59
CA TYR A 333 4.10 -18.45 -15.24
C TYR A 333 3.70 -17.37 -14.21
N LEU A 334 2.94 -17.73 -13.19
CA LEU A 334 2.49 -16.79 -12.14
C LEU A 334 3.67 -16.30 -11.28
N VAL A 335 4.63 -17.16 -10.98
CA VAL A 335 5.85 -16.77 -10.27
C VAL A 335 6.72 -15.82 -11.11
N LYS A 336 6.89 -16.14 -12.38
CA LYS A 336 7.57 -15.25 -13.34
C LYS A 336 6.86 -13.90 -13.43
N LEU A 337 5.53 -13.94 -13.53
CA LEU A 337 4.69 -12.76 -13.54
C LEU A 337 4.84 -11.92 -12.27
N TYR A 338 4.80 -12.54 -11.09
CA TYR A 338 5.02 -11.85 -9.82
C TYR A 338 6.38 -11.15 -9.81
N LYS A 339 7.43 -11.81 -10.27
CA LYS A 339 8.76 -11.21 -10.44
C LYS A 339 8.73 -9.97 -11.33
N GLU A 340 8.21 -10.10 -12.53
CA GLU A 340 8.17 -9.02 -13.52
C GLU A 340 7.30 -7.83 -13.05
N LEU A 341 6.20 -8.09 -12.34
CA LEU A 341 5.38 -7.06 -11.72
C LEU A 341 6.11 -6.36 -10.58
N SER A 342 6.74 -7.12 -9.68
CA SER A 342 7.44 -6.58 -8.52
C SER A 342 8.70 -5.80 -8.89
N SER A 343 9.38 -6.18 -9.98
CA SER A 343 10.52 -5.43 -10.54
C SER A 343 10.08 -4.22 -11.39
N GLY A 344 8.83 -4.17 -11.83
CA GLY A 344 8.35 -3.15 -12.76
C GLY A 344 8.75 -3.42 -14.22
N GLU A 345 9.27 -4.62 -14.54
CA GLU A 345 9.57 -5.05 -15.90
C GLU A 345 8.31 -5.35 -16.72
N ALA A 346 7.21 -5.72 -16.04
CA ALA A 346 5.90 -5.90 -16.64
C ALA A 346 4.82 -5.14 -15.89
N THR A 347 3.70 -4.95 -16.56
CA THR A 347 2.45 -4.43 -16.00
C THR A 347 1.35 -5.45 -16.25
N TYR A 348 0.28 -5.44 -15.46
CA TYR A 348 -0.91 -6.25 -15.74
C TYR A 348 -1.48 -5.97 -17.14
N SER A 349 -1.25 -4.78 -17.69
CA SER A 349 -1.64 -4.39 -19.04
C SER A 349 -0.90 -5.17 -20.10
N ALA A 350 0.41 -5.33 -19.92
CA ALA A 350 1.26 -6.03 -20.88
C ALA A 350 0.93 -7.53 -20.99
N LEU A 351 0.39 -8.12 -19.91
CA LEU A 351 0.06 -9.55 -19.85
C LEU A 351 -1.17 -9.93 -20.67
N LEU A 352 -2.13 -9.01 -20.78
CA LEU A 352 -3.35 -9.23 -21.55
C LEU A 352 -3.16 -8.98 -23.07
N ILE A 353 -2.06 -8.32 -23.46
CA ILE A 353 -1.82 -7.86 -24.84
C ILE A 353 -0.79 -8.73 -25.58
N ARG A 354 -0.02 -9.59 -24.90
CA ARG A 354 0.88 -10.52 -25.60
C ARG A 354 0.12 -11.75 -26.09
N PRO A 355 -0.32 -11.81 -27.36
CA PRO A 355 -0.71 -13.09 -27.95
C PRO A 355 0.53 -13.97 -27.92
N LYS A 356 0.40 -15.17 -27.41
CA LYS A 356 1.41 -16.20 -27.52
C LYS A 356 1.85 -16.28 -28.98
N ARG A 357 3.13 -16.04 -29.25
CA ARG A 357 3.75 -16.75 -30.36
C ARG A 357 3.86 -18.21 -29.89
N LEU A 358 2.95 -19.01 -30.40
CA LEU A 358 3.05 -20.47 -30.40
C LEU A 358 4.30 -20.87 -31.17
#